data_dcb4d154ab5c650c96e8e8f6aaf700ee
#
_entry.id   dcb4d154ab5c650c96e8e8f6aaf700ee
#
_cell.length_a   1.000
_cell.length_b   1.000
_cell.length_c   1.000
_cell.angle_alpha   90.00
_cell.angle_beta   90.00
_cell.angle_gamma   90.00
#
_symmetry.space_group_name_H-M   'P 1'
#
loop_
_entity.id
_entity.type
_entity.pdbx_description
1 polymer ?
#
loop_
_entity_poly.entity_id
_entity_poly.type
_entity_poly.pdbx_seq_one_letter_code
_entity_poly.pdbx_strand_id
1 'polypeptide(L)'
;DEPEAVIMNERVWDVYIDPKYALSFGESHVAKIEKNLTEILGNKMTVSWDEVWKDKNRQYIEIAKGVDFETASKIKAVKKLHAVGMNVSSRRVYPSGTLASQLLGFVNVNGDGYGIEGGLNTRLAGKDGVLKSVVDVNDIPLSIGDEYTEEPAEDGDDIVLTVDINIQRKIESILAERVEKNANVATASAVVMDPATGKVMAMANYPNFNPEEYSKVDDASIHINRVTTSLYEPASVIKPFVYAMALNENKIKLSDTYYN
;
A
#
# COMPACT_ATOMS: atom_id res chain seq x y z
N ASP A 1 0.05 -24.25 -8.98
CA ASP A 1 1.03 -23.19 -9.19
C ASP A 1 1.16 -22.41 -7.88
N GLU A 2 2.36 -21.96 -7.56
CA GLU A 2 2.58 -21.14 -6.35
C GLU A 2 1.95 -19.77 -6.54
N PRO A 3 1.38 -19.15 -5.45
CA PRO A 3 0.84 -17.81 -5.52
C PRO A 3 1.90 -16.77 -5.92
N GLU A 4 1.57 -15.84 -6.82
CA GLU A 4 2.42 -14.71 -7.15
C GLU A 4 2.08 -13.53 -6.24
N ALA A 5 3.09 -12.89 -5.66
CA ALA A 5 2.90 -11.75 -4.79
C ALA A 5 2.51 -10.51 -5.60
N VAL A 6 1.28 -10.02 -5.41
CA VAL A 6 0.76 -8.81 -6.06
C VAL A 6 0.88 -7.58 -5.15
N ILE A 7 0.98 -7.79 -3.85
CA ILE A 7 1.31 -6.77 -2.83
C ILE A 7 2.25 -7.42 -1.81
N MET A 8 3.26 -6.70 -1.38
CA MET A 8 4.20 -7.16 -0.36
C MET A 8 4.66 -6.01 0.53
N ASN A 9 5.17 -6.36 1.71
CA ASN A 9 5.87 -5.42 2.56
C ASN A 9 7.36 -5.39 2.18
N GLU A 10 7.87 -4.19 1.92
CA GLU A 10 9.30 -3.96 1.80
C GLU A 10 9.82 -3.32 3.09
N ARG A 11 10.91 -3.86 3.64
CA ARG A 11 11.59 -3.23 4.78
C ARG A 11 12.33 -1.99 4.31
N VAL A 12 12.04 -0.88 4.96
CA VAL A 12 12.64 0.44 4.69
C VAL A 12 13.11 1.07 6.00
N TRP A 13 13.74 2.23 5.91
CA TRP A 13 14.22 2.98 7.08
C TRP A 13 13.78 4.43 7.00
N ASP A 14 13.36 4.96 8.15
CA ASP A 14 13.10 6.38 8.33
C ASP A 14 14.32 6.99 9.01
N VAL A 15 14.93 8.00 8.38
CA VAL A 15 16.17 8.62 8.84
C VAL A 15 15.84 9.86 9.65
N TYR A 16 16.40 9.97 10.83
CA TYR A 16 16.23 11.12 11.71
C TYR A 16 17.55 11.68 12.22
N ILE A 17 17.48 12.92 12.70
CA ILE A 17 18.58 13.61 13.35
C ILE A 17 18.11 14.10 14.72
N ASP A 18 19.03 14.09 15.71
CA ASP A 18 18.93 14.87 16.94
C ASP A 18 19.74 16.17 16.78
N PRO A 19 19.10 17.31 16.45
CA PRO A 19 19.80 18.57 16.24
C PRO A 19 20.58 19.05 17.45
N LYS A 20 19.99 18.90 18.65
CA LYS A 20 20.66 19.31 19.90
C LYS A 20 21.95 18.53 20.12
N TYR A 21 21.90 17.23 19.92
CA TYR A 21 23.06 16.36 20.09
C TYR A 21 24.11 16.60 18.99
N ALA A 22 23.69 16.78 17.74
CA ALA A 22 24.58 17.10 16.63
C ALA A 22 25.37 18.38 16.85
N LEU A 23 24.70 19.45 17.32
CA LEU A 23 25.30 20.74 17.62
C LEU A 23 26.33 20.69 18.77
N SER A 24 26.20 19.75 19.70
CA SER A 24 27.18 19.57 20.80
C SER A 24 28.58 19.16 20.31
N PHE A 25 28.70 18.59 19.10
CA PHE A 25 29.96 18.23 18.45
C PHE A 25 30.60 19.38 17.65
N GLY A 26 29.91 20.52 17.52
CA GLY A 26 30.37 21.71 16.84
C GLY A 26 30.08 21.77 15.33
N GLU A 27 30.34 22.94 14.74
CA GLU A 27 29.97 23.26 13.35
C GLU A 27 30.59 22.31 12.30
N SER A 28 31.81 21.84 12.50
CA SER A 28 32.46 20.91 11.57
C SER A 28 31.72 19.57 11.49
N HIS A 29 31.10 19.14 12.58
CA HIS A 29 30.29 17.93 12.62
C HIS A 29 28.96 18.12 11.91
N VAL A 30 28.29 19.25 12.13
CA VAL A 30 27.07 19.65 11.42
C VAL A 30 27.32 19.67 9.91
N ALA A 31 28.35 20.36 9.45
CA ALA A 31 28.72 20.40 8.04
C ALA A 31 29.01 19.01 7.45
N LYS A 32 29.59 18.10 8.24
CA LYS A 32 29.81 16.73 7.83
C LYS A 32 28.50 15.96 7.68
N ILE A 33 27.54 16.11 8.60
CA ILE A 33 26.20 15.51 8.51
C ILE A 33 25.51 15.99 7.22
N GLU A 34 25.41 17.32 7.05
CA GLU A 34 24.77 17.92 5.87
C GLU A 34 25.34 17.39 4.57
N LYS A 35 26.68 17.45 4.42
CA LYS A 35 27.37 17.00 3.20
C LYS A 35 27.05 15.54 2.88
N ASN A 36 27.26 14.64 3.84
CA ASN A 36 27.09 13.20 3.58
C ASN A 36 25.64 12.82 3.35
N LEU A 37 24.71 13.37 4.13
CA LEU A 37 23.31 13.03 3.97
C LEU A 37 22.70 13.66 2.72
N THR A 38 23.12 14.87 2.33
CA THR A 38 22.70 15.45 1.03
C THR A 38 23.18 14.60 -0.15
N GLU A 39 24.43 14.10 -0.10
CA GLU A 39 25.00 13.26 -1.13
C GLU A 39 24.28 11.89 -1.21
N ILE A 40 23.97 11.28 -0.06
CA ILE A 40 23.37 9.93 0.00
C ILE A 40 21.86 9.98 -0.24
N LEU A 41 21.14 10.91 0.38
CA LEU A 41 19.68 10.98 0.31
C LEU A 41 19.17 11.74 -0.92
N GLY A 42 19.88 12.79 -1.35
CA GLY A 42 19.50 13.59 -2.52
C GLY A 42 18.04 14.08 -2.44
N ASN A 43 17.23 13.68 -3.40
CA ASN A 43 15.80 14.03 -3.49
C ASN A 43 14.89 13.25 -2.53
N LYS A 44 15.42 12.29 -1.77
CA LYS A 44 14.68 11.56 -0.74
C LYS A 44 14.52 12.35 0.56
N MET A 45 15.21 13.48 0.70
CA MET A 45 15.02 14.37 1.85
C MET A 45 13.63 15.00 1.83
N THR A 46 12.94 14.96 2.97
CA THR A 46 11.58 15.50 3.15
C THR A 46 11.57 16.89 3.78
N VAL A 47 12.70 17.33 4.33
CA VAL A 47 12.88 18.64 4.97
C VAL A 47 14.17 19.29 4.51
N SER A 48 14.22 20.64 4.59
CA SER A 48 15.44 21.41 4.28
C SER A 48 16.38 21.47 5.50
N TRP A 49 17.67 21.71 5.27
CA TRP A 49 18.62 21.89 6.36
C TRP A 49 18.28 23.09 7.23
N ASP A 50 17.72 24.17 6.67
CA ASP A 50 17.25 25.32 7.45
C ASP A 50 16.18 24.93 8.46
N GLU A 51 15.26 24.05 8.09
CA GLU A 51 14.24 23.52 9.00
C GLU A 51 14.81 22.58 10.05
N VAL A 52 15.80 21.75 9.68
CA VAL A 52 16.51 20.85 10.63
C VAL A 52 17.15 21.65 11.75
N TRP A 53 17.84 22.74 11.45
CA TRP A 53 18.61 23.52 12.42
C TRP A 53 17.86 24.71 13.02
N LYS A 54 16.60 24.93 12.66
CA LYS A 54 15.78 26.05 13.14
C LYS A 54 15.58 26.03 14.65
N ASP A 55 15.31 24.87 15.22
CA ASP A 55 15.21 24.67 16.67
C ASP A 55 16.41 23.86 17.19
N LYS A 56 17.36 24.57 17.78
CA LYS A 56 18.60 23.99 18.32
C LYS A 56 18.40 23.10 19.56
N ASN A 57 17.24 23.14 20.18
CA ASN A 57 16.90 22.30 21.35
C ASN A 57 16.11 21.05 20.97
N ARG A 58 15.72 20.92 19.70
CA ARG A 58 15.00 19.75 19.19
C ARG A 58 15.88 18.52 19.25
N GLN A 59 15.33 17.41 19.76
CA GLN A 59 16.04 16.14 19.91
C GLN A 59 15.69 15.11 18.85
N TYR A 60 14.66 15.38 18.02
CA TYR A 60 14.24 14.50 16.96
C TYR A 60 13.64 15.26 15.80
N ILE A 61 14.17 15.07 14.62
CA ILE A 61 13.57 15.48 13.37
C ILE A 61 13.79 14.43 12.29
N GLU A 62 12.72 13.94 11.71
CA GLU A 62 12.76 13.02 10.60
C GLU A 62 13.11 13.78 9.32
N ILE A 63 14.14 13.31 8.62
CA ILE A 63 14.68 13.98 7.43
C ILE A 63 14.44 13.21 6.13
N ALA A 64 14.18 11.91 6.23
CA ALA A 64 13.79 11.08 5.08
C ALA A 64 12.97 9.88 5.55
N LYS A 65 11.97 9.51 4.76
CA LYS A 65 11.11 8.34 4.99
C LYS A 65 11.32 7.26 3.94
N GLY A 66 11.13 6.02 4.37
CA GLY A 66 11.05 4.89 3.46
C GLY A 66 12.29 4.68 2.60
N VAL A 67 13.50 4.98 3.13
CA VAL A 67 14.74 4.73 2.38
C VAL A 67 15.01 3.23 2.28
N ASP A 68 15.46 2.80 1.12
CA ASP A 68 15.79 1.41 0.81
C ASP A 68 17.05 0.94 1.55
N PHE A 69 17.27 -0.38 1.53
CA PHE A 69 18.42 -1.03 2.19
C PHE A 69 19.76 -0.48 1.70
N GLU A 70 19.91 -0.19 0.40
CA GLU A 70 21.17 0.30 -0.16
C GLU A 70 21.49 1.69 0.39
N THR A 71 20.51 2.59 0.38
CA THR A 71 20.65 3.96 0.91
C THR A 71 20.94 3.93 2.42
N ALA A 72 20.20 3.11 3.20
CA ALA A 72 20.42 2.95 4.64
C ALA A 72 21.82 2.39 4.93
N SER A 73 22.30 1.45 4.12
CA SER A 73 23.64 0.88 4.25
C SER A 73 24.75 1.91 3.97
N LYS A 74 24.54 2.80 2.99
CA LYS A 74 25.45 3.92 2.71
C LYS A 74 25.54 4.88 3.91
N ILE A 75 24.42 5.20 4.54
CA ILE A 75 24.40 6.05 5.75
C ILE A 75 25.16 5.36 6.89
N LYS A 76 24.91 4.07 7.15
CA LYS A 76 25.63 3.28 8.17
C LYS A 76 27.13 3.19 7.94
N ALA A 77 27.57 3.19 6.69
CA ALA A 77 28.99 3.13 6.34
C ALA A 77 29.75 4.43 6.66
N VAL A 78 29.05 5.56 6.80
CA VAL A 78 29.72 6.83 7.14
C VAL A 78 30.08 6.83 8.63
N LYS A 79 31.39 6.75 8.90
CA LYS A 79 31.89 6.73 10.28
C LYS A 79 31.64 8.07 11.00
N LYS A 80 31.29 8.01 12.27
CA LYS A 80 31.11 9.17 13.15
C LYS A 80 30.05 10.16 12.66
N LEU A 81 28.88 9.66 12.25
CA LEU A 81 27.66 10.47 12.09
C LEU A 81 26.87 10.43 13.42
N HIS A 82 27.46 10.97 14.49
CA HIS A 82 26.73 11.07 15.76
C HIS A 82 25.49 11.92 15.59
N ALA A 83 24.43 11.59 16.30
CA ALA A 83 23.12 12.24 16.24
C ALA A 83 22.28 11.94 14.97
N VAL A 84 22.73 11.05 14.09
CA VAL A 84 21.94 10.53 12.98
C VAL A 84 21.53 9.11 13.31
N GLY A 85 20.22 8.86 13.28
CA GLY A 85 19.66 7.53 13.54
C GLY A 85 18.71 7.09 12.43
N MET A 86 18.32 5.82 12.48
CA MET A 86 17.40 5.23 11.53
C MET A 86 16.47 4.26 12.25
N ASN A 87 15.17 4.47 12.08
CA ASN A 87 14.15 3.53 12.54
C ASN A 87 13.80 2.58 11.40
N VAL A 88 13.62 1.30 11.73
CA VAL A 88 13.08 0.32 10.78
C VAL A 88 11.61 0.62 10.58
N SER A 89 11.17 0.63 9.33
CA SER A 89 9.80 0.85 8.92
C SER A 89 9.43 -0.13 7.80
N SER A 90 8.19 -0.14 7.39
CA SER A 90 7.72 -0.95 6.27
C SER A 90 6.96 -0.09 5.27
N ARG A 91 7.06 -0.46 4.00
CA ARG A 91 6.33 0.14 2.90
C ARG A 91 5.59 -0.93 2.13
N ARG A 92 4.34 -0.68 1.78
CA ARG A 92 3.60 -1.52 0.83
C ARG A 92 4.09 -1.24 -0.58
N VAL A 93 4.44 -2.27 -1.30
CA VAL A 93 4.84 -2.21 -2.71
C VAL A 93 3.91 -3.07 -3.55
N TYR A 94 3.67 -2.61 -4.77
CA TYR A 94 2.76 -3.21 -5.74
C TYR A 94 3.56 -3.59 -6.99
N PRO A 95 4.22 -4.77 -7.02
CA PRO A 95 5.14 -5.16 -8.10
C PRO A 95 4.51 -5.15 -9.49
N SER A 96 3.21 -5.34 -9.57
CA SER A 96 2.43 -5.29 -10.82
C SER A 96 1.84 -3.91 -11.15
N GLY A 97 2.24 -2.85 -10.41
CA GLY A 97 1.84 -1.47 -10.66
C GLY A 97 0.33 -1.26 -10.55
N THR A 98 -0.33 -0.86 -11.62
CA THR A 98 -1.76 -0.54 -11.66
C THR A 98 -2.68 -1.75 -11.73
N LEU A 99 -2.14 -2.97 -11.82
CA LEU A 99 -2.91 -4.19 -12.01
C LEU A 99 -3.86 -4.43 -10.83
N ALA A 100 -5.14 -4.65 -11.13
CA ALA A 100 -6.21 -4.90 -10.16
C ALA A 100 -6.34 -3.79 -9.08
N SER A 101 -5.93 -2.55 -9.37
CA SER A 101 -5.79 -1.48 -8.39
C SER A 101 -7.03 -1.23 -7.53
N GLN A 102 -8.25 -1.25 -8.09
CA GLN A 102 -9.48 -1.07 -7.32
C GLN A 102 -9.88 -2.32 -6.51
N LEU A 103 -9.48 -3.51 -6.98
CA LEU A 103 -9.70 -4.74 -6.24
C LEU A 103 -8.74 -4.84 -5.04
N LEU A 104 -7.45 -4.64 -5.30
CA LEU A 104 -6.41 -4.66 -4.29
C LEU A 104 -6.56 -3.49 -3.31
N GLY A 105 -6.72 -2.30 -3.83
CA GLY A 105 -6.86 -1.09 -3.03
C GLY A 105 -5.55 -0.64 -2.37
N PHE A 106 -5.69 0.13 -1.31
CA PHE A 106 -4.59 0.65 -0.49
C PHE A 106 -5.12 1.05 0.89
N VAL A 107 -4.21 1.29 1.84
CA VAL A 107 -4.51 1.92 3.13
C VAL A 107 -3.74 3.23 3.22
N ASN A 108 -4.43 4.31 3.61
CA ASN A 108 -3.82 5.61 3.80
C ASN A 108 -3.14 5.72 5.18
N VAL A 109 -2.46 6.85 5.42
CA VAL A 109 -1.74 7.12 6.68
C VAL A 109 -2.65 7.19 7.92
N ASN A 110 -3.96 7.34 7.74
CA ASN A 110 -4.94 7.37 8.83
C ASN A 110 -5.54 5.99 9.13
N GLY A 111 -5.15 4.95 8.37
CA GLY A 111 -5.71 3.61 8.50
C GLY A 111 -7.00 3.38 7.69
N ASP A 112 -7.52 4.41 7.00
CA ASP A 112 -8.65 4.25 6.08
C ASP A 112 -8.16 3.67 4.77
N GLY A 113 -8.98 2.84 4.12
CA GLY A 113 -8.55 2.23 2.88
C GLY A 113 -9.67 1.75 1.98
N TYR A 114 -9.27 1.33 0.79
CA TYR A 114 -10.11 0.80 -0.27
C TYR A 114 -9.71 -0.63 -0.60
N GLY A 115 -10.60 -1.35 -1.28
CA GLY A 115 -10.33 -2.69 -1.77
C GLY A 115 -10.04 -3.71 -0.66
N ILE A 116 -9.26 -4.72 -1.00
CA ILE A 116 -8.85 -5.80 -0.08
C ILE A 116 -7.95 -5.25 1.03
N GLU A 117 -7.00 -4.38 0.69
CA GLU A 117 -6.10 -3.74 1.66
C GLU A 117 -6.89 -3.01 2.76
N GLY A 118 -7.88 -2.19 2.38
CA GLY A 118 -8.74 -1.51 3.34
C GLY A 118 -9.68 -2.45 4.09
N GLY A 119 -10.35 -3.35 3.37
CA GLY A 119 -11.35 -4.24 3.95
C GLY A 119 -10.80 -5.31 4.90
N LEU A 120 -9.55 -5.73 4.70
CA LEU A 120 -8.87 -6.74 5.50
C LEU A 120 -7.66 -6.19 6.27
N ASN A 121 -7.56 -4.87 6.42
CA ASN A 121 -6.42 -4.22 7.07
C ASN A 121 -6.15 -4.76 8.49
N THR A 122 -7.18 -5.05 9.27
CA THR A 122 -7.04 -5.63 10.62
C THR A 122 -6.33 -6.99 10.65
N ARG A 123 -6.36 -7.73 9.54
CA ARG A 123 -5.66 -9.00 9.37
C ARG A 123 -4.28 -8.82 8.78
N LEU A 124 -4.14 -7.90 7.83
CA LEU A 124 -2.92 -7.67 7.05
C LEU A 124 -1.86 -6.85 7.81
N ALA A 125 -2.29 -5.94 8.70
CA ALA A 125 -1.39 -4.97 9.33
C ALA A 125 -0.44 -5.57 10.37
N GLY A 126 -0.79 -6.72 10.99
CA GLY A 126 -0.02 -7.24 12.12
C GLY A 126 -0.11 -6.36 13.36
N LYS A 127 0.87 -6.47 14.24
CA LYS A 127 1.02 -5.65 15.45
C LYS A 127 2.45 -5.17 15.61
N ASP A 128 2.60 -3.88 15.89
CA ASP A 128 3.92 -3.30 16.16
C ASP A 128 4.50 -3.87 17.46
N GLY A 129 5.80 -4.18 17.44
CA GLY A 129 6.54 -4.52 18.65
C GLY A 129 6.86 -3.27 19.46
N VAL A 130 7.07 -3.45 20.76
CA VAL A 130 7.45 -2.37 21.67
C VAL A 130 8.74 -2.75 22.41
N LEU A 131 9.76 -1.90 22.30
CA LEU A 131 10.96 -1.98 23.10
C LEU A 131 11.06 -0.74 23.98
N LYS A 132 10.93 -0.93 25.29
CA LYS A 132 11.20 0.10 26.29
C LYS A 132 12.42 -0.33 27.08
N SER A 133 13.44 0.50 27.12
CA SER A 133 14.64 0.23 27.90
C SER A 133 15.33 1.52 28.29
N VAL A 134 16.09 1.47 29.37
CA VAL A 134 17.11 2.49 29.67
C VAL A 134 18.27 2.25 28.72
N VAL A 135 18.82 3.30 28.14
CA VAL A 135 19.97 3.22 27.24
C VAL A 135 21.22 3.73 27.95
N ASP A 136 22.37 3.21 27.56
CA ASP A 136 23.67 3.74 28.00
C ASP A 136 24.03 5.03 27.24
N VAL A 137 25.21 5.59 27.53
CA VAL A 137 25.73 6.82 26.88
C VAL A 137 25.99 6.67 25.37
N ASN A 138 25.89 5.46 24.84
CA ASN A 138 26.03 5.14 23.41
C ASN A 138 24.69 4.71 22.77
N ASP A 139 23.57 4.95 23.43
CA ASP A 139 22.22 4.54 23.02
C ASP A 139 22.02 3.01 22.89
N ILE A 140 22.84 2.23 23.63
CA ILE A 140 22.69 0.77 23.68
C ILE A 140 21.66 0.42 24.76
N PRO A 141 20.57 -0.30 24.40
CA PRO A 141 19.58 -0.75 25.36
C PRO A 141 20.21 -1.61 26.46
N LEU A 142 19.94 -1.26 27.71
CA LEU A 142 20.37 -2.03 28.87
C LEU A 142 19.24 -2.95 29.31
N SER A 143 19.49 -4.25 29.35
CA SER A 143 18.54 -5.25 29.86
C SER A 143 18.58 -5.28 31.41
N ILE A 144 18.53 -4.12 32.08
CA ILE A 144 18.69 -4.00 33.51
C ILE A 144 17.53 -3.20 34.12
N GLY A 145 16.86 -3.78 35.10
CA GLY A 145 15.83 -3.13 35.93
C GLY A 145 14.40 -3.37 35.44
N ASP A 146 13.44 -2.84 36.21
CA ASP A 146 12.00 -3.01 36.00
C ASP A 146 11.46 -2.21 34.78
N GLU A 147 12.31 -1.44 34.11
CA GLU A 147 11.95 -0.60 32.97
C GLU A 147 12.27 -1.24 31.60
N TYR A 148 12.79 -2.48 31.58
CA TYR A 148 12.97 -3.22 30.34
C TYR A 148 11.68 -3.95 29.96
N THR A 149 11.11 -3.58 28.84
CA THR A 149 9.96 -4.29 28.25
C THR A 149 10.24 -4.53 26.77
N GLU A 150 10.16 -5.77 26.36
CA GLU A 150 10.27 -6.18 24.96
C GLU A 150 9.02 -6.98 24.58
N GLU A 151 8.21 -6.41 23.70
CA GLU A 151 7.10 -7.08 23.05
C GLU A 151 7.46 -7.23 21.57
N PRO A 152 7.66 -8.46 21.07
CA PRO A 152 8.02 -8.65 19.67
C PRO A 152 6.86 -8.24 18.76
N ALA A 153 7.21 -7.73 17.55
CA ALA A 153 6.23 -7.49 16.51
C ALA A 153 5.58 -8.82 16.06
N GLU A 154 4.30 -8.77 15.76
CA GLU A 154 3.54 -9.90 15.17
C GLU A 154 3.23 -9.58 13.70
N ASP A 155 3.64 -10.46 12.78
CA ASP A 155 3.32 -10.32 11.36
C ASP A 155 1.80 -10.46 11.13
N GLY A 156 1.28 -9.74 10.14
CA GLY A 156 -0.10 -9.91 9.69
C GLY A 156 -0.28 -11.19 8.86
N ASP A 157 -1.53 -11.47 8.52
CA ASP A 157 -1.88 -12.63 7.69
C ASP A 157 -1.49 -12.42 6.23
N ASP A 158 -1.15 -13.52 5.54
CA ASP A 158 -1.11 -13.57 4.09
C ASP A 158 -2.49 -13.88 3.52
N ILE A 159 -2.90 -13.16 2.48
CA ILE A 159 -4.19 -13.35 1.81
C ILE A 159 -3.94 -13.89 0.39
N VAL A 160 -4.47 -15.07 0.10
CA VAL A 160 -4.40 -15.68 -1.23
C VAL A 160 -5.71 -15.44 -1.97
N LEU A 161 -5.62 -14.78 -3.13
CA LEU A 161 -6.76 -14.49 -4.01
C LEU A 161 -6.95 -15.58 -5.06
N THR A 162 -8.18 -15.69 -5.56
CA THR A 162 -8.50 -16.58 -6.69
C THR A 162 -8.24 -15.95 -8.05
N VAL A 163 -7.72 -14.72 -8.06
CA VAL A 163 -7.44 -13.97 -9.29
C VAL A 163 -6.32 -14.61 -10.08
N ASP A 164 -6.56 -14.84 -11.37
CA ASP A 164 -5.53 -15.22 -12.34
C ASP A 164 -4.93 -13.93 -12.93
N ILE A 165 -3.64 -13.74 -12.72
CA ILE A 165 -2.94 -12.51 -13.12
C ILE A 165 -2.95 -12.29 -14.65
N ASN A 166 -2.96 -13.37 -15.44
CA ASN A 166 -2.97 -13.27 -16.90
C ASN A 166 -4.35 -12.90 -17.41
N ILE A 167 -5.41 -13.47 -16.82
CA ILE A 167 -6.79 -13.10 -17.12
C ILE A 167 -7.03 -11.64 -16.72
N GLN A 168 -6.59 -11.24 -15.53
CA GLN A 168 -6.70 -9.86 -15.05
C GLN A 168 -6.04 -8.86 -16.00
N ARG A 169 -4.77 -9.08 -16.36
CA ARG A 169 -4.05 -8.22 -17.33
C ARG A 169 -4.77 -8.13 -18.67
N LYS A 170 -5.25 -9.27 -19.16
CA LYS A 170 -5.94 -9.30 -20.45
C LYS A 170 -7.25 -8.51 -20.43
N ILE A 171 -8.05 -8.66 -19.37
CA ILE A 171 -9.31 -7.92 -19.23
C ILE A 171 -9.05 -6.43 -19.09
N GLU A 172 -8.09 -6.00 -18.27
CA GLU A 172 -7.73 -4.57 -18.14
C GLU A 172 -7.29 -3.96 -19.47
N SER A 173 -6.45 -4.68 -20.23
CA SER A 173 -6.05 -4.24 -21.58
C SER A 173 -7.24 -4.07 -22.53
N ILE A 174 -8.22 -4.99 -22.48
CA ILE A 174 -9.43 -4.89 -23.30
C ILE A 174 -10.28 -3.70 -22.88
N LEU A 175 -10.48 -3.48 -21.58
CA LEU A 175 -11.26 -2.34 -21.08
C LEU A 175 -10.61 -1.01 -21.49
N ALA A 176 -9.30 -0.86 -21.31
CA ALA A 176 -8.57 0.33 -21.72
C ALA A 176 -8.75 0.60 -23.22
N GLU A 177 -8.49 -0.39 -24.08
CA GLU A 177 -8.63 -0.27 -25.52
C GLU A 177 -10.04 0.15 -25.94
N ARG A 178 -11.08 -0.41 -25.29
CA ARG A 178 -12.47 -0.14 -25.66
C ARG A 178 -12.94 1.24 -25.22
N VAL A 179 -12.55 1.68 -24.04
CA VAL A 179 -12.88 3.02 -23.54
C VAL A 179 -12.14 4.10 -24.34
N GLU A 180 -10.83 3.92 -24.58
CA GLU A 180 -10.03 4.89 -25.35
C GLU A 180 -10.51 5.07 -26.79
N LYS A 181 -11.02 3.99 -27.40
CA LYS A 181 -11.59 4.04 -28.76
C LYS A 181 -13.03 4.59 -28.80
N ASN A 182 -13.64 4.88 -27.67
CA ASN A 182 -15.05 5.27 -27.60
C ASN A 182 -15.26 6.54 -26.77
N ALA A 183 -15.19 7.69 -27.42
CA ALA A 183 -15.23 9.02 -26.78
C ALA A 183 -16.47 9.26 -25.88
N ASN A 184 -17.54 8.47 -26.02
CA ASN A 184 -18.75 8.57 -25.21
C ASN A 184 -18.73 7.68 -23.97
N VAL A 185 -17.66 6.92 -23.74
CA VAL A 185 -17.53 6.01 -22.60
C VAL A 185 -16.36 6.47 -21.75
N ALA A 186 -16.63 6.90 -20.52
CA ALA A 186 -15.60 7.35 -19.59
C ALA A 186 -15.05 6.21 -18.71
N THR A 187 -15.88 5.20 -18.41
CA THR A 187 -15.53 4.11 -17.49
C THR A 187 -16.06 2.78 -17.98
N ALA A 188 -15.35 1.71 -17.64
CA ALA A 188 -15.82 0.35 -17.89
C ALA A 188 -15.38 -0.58 -16.76
N SER A 189 -16.16 -1.63 -16.53
CA SER A 189 -15.84 -2.65 -15.52
C SER A 189 -16.17 -4.04 -16.05
N ALA A 190 -15.42 -5.03 -15.60
CA ALA A 190 -15.66 -6.42 -15.94
C ALA A 190 -15.30 -7.35 -14.79
N VAL A 191 -16.03 -8.46 -14.69
CA VAL A 191 -15.72 -9.56 -13.77
C VAL A 191 -15.71 -10.87 -14.55
N VAL A 192 -14.74 -11.72 -14.24
CA VAL A 192 -14.64 -13.08 -14.77
C VAL A 192 -14.75 -14.04 -13.59
N MET A 193 -15.70 -14.95 -13.67
CA MET A 193 -16.01 -15.90 -12.60
C MET A 193 -16.07 -17.32 -13.16
N ASP A 194 -15.55 -18.28 -12.42
CA ASP A 194 -15.78 -19.69 -12.65
C ASP A 194 -17.18 -20.06 -12.15
N PRO A 195 -18.12 -20.45 -13.03
CA PRO A 195 -19.49 -20.73 -12.62
C PRO A 195 -19.62 -22.01 -11.78
N ALA A 196 -18.66 -22.92 -11.86
CA ALA A 196 -18.71 -24.19 -11.13
C ALA A 196 -18.30 -23.98 -9.64
N THR A 197 -17.39 -23.07 -9.36
CA THR A 197 -16.82 -22.88 -8.03
C THR A 197 -17.20 -21.54 -7.39
N GLY A 198 -17.65 -20.56 -8.18
CA GLY A 198 -17.89 -19.19 -7.78
C GLY A 198 -16.61 -18.36 -7.60
N LYS A 199 -15.43 -18.90 -7.95
CA LYS A 199 -14.17 -18.18 -7.85
C LYS A 199 -14.13 -17.01 -8.81
N VAL A 200 -13.77 -15.82 -8.29
CA VAL A 200 -13.50 -14.63 -9.11
C VAL A 200 -12.09 -14.76 -9.68
N MET A 201 -12.00 -14.94 -11.00
CA MET A 201 -10.74 -15.09 -11.72
C MET A 201 -10.15 -13.75 -12.16
N ALA A 202 -10.99 -12.74 -12.35
CA ALA A 202 -10.59 -11.35 -12.59
C ALA A 202 -11.68 -10.39 -12.19
N MET A 203 -11.29 -9.20 -11.73
CA MET A 203 -12.19 -8.08 -11.44
C MET A 203 -11.48 -6.78 -11.81
N ALA A 204 -11.89 -6.18 -12.92
CA ALA A 204 -11.19 -5.05 -13.51
C ALA A 204 -12.12 -3.83 -13.65
N ASN A 205 -11.53 -2.67 -13.46
CA ASN A 205 -12.13 -1.36 -13.68
C ASN A 205 -11.21 -0.52 -14.57
N TYR A 206 -11.78 0.36 -15.37
CA TYR A 206 -11.05 1.38 -16.12
C TYR A 206 -11.75 2.73 -15.95
N PRO A 207 -11.01 3.85 -15.75
CA PRO A 207 -9.57 3.89 -15.59
C PRO A 207 -9.10 3.24 -14.27
N ASN A 208 -7.87 2.75 -14.27
CA ASN A 208 -7.16 2.26 -13.08
C ASN A 208 -6.20 3.33 -12.56
N PHE A 209 -5.54 3.08 -11.42
CA PHE A 209 -4.59 4.00 -10.80
C PHE A 209 -3.39 3.22 -10.23
N ASN A 210 -2.31 3.92 -9.89
CA ASN A 210 -1.19 3.32 -9.16
C ASN A 210 -1.46 3.41 -7.64
N PRO A 211 -1.64 2.28 -6.92
CA PRO A 211 -1.88 2.30 -5.48
C PRO A 211 -0.75 2.91 -4.65
N GLU A 212 0.51 2.86 -5.12
CA GLU A 212 1.63 3.54 -4.45
C GLU A 212 1.52 5.08 -4.53
N GLU A 213 0.73 5.59 -5.49
CA GLU A 213 0.54 7.01 -5.74
C GLU A 213 -0.91 7.46 -5.55
N TYR A 214 -1.67 6.74 -4.73
CA TYR A 214 -3.10 6.97 -4.52
C TYR A 214 -3.46 8.43 -4.20
N SER A 215 -2.56 9.17 -3.54
CA SER A 215 -2.78 10.57 -3.17
C SER A 215 -2.55 11.57 -4.31
N LYS A 216 -1.99 11.12 -5.45
CA LYS A 216 -1.68 11.99 -6.60
C LYS A 216 -2.79 12.02 -7.65
N VAL A 217 -3.90 11.30 -7.44
CA VAL A 217 -5.02 11.31 -8.37
C VAL A 217 -5.89 12.55 -8.18
N ASP A 218 -6.33 13.15 -9.28
CA ASP A 218 -7.18 14.37 -9.24
C ASP A 218 -8.62 14.06 -8.80
N ASP A 219 -9.13 12.87 -9.16
CA ASP A 219 -10.48 12.41 -8.84
C ASP A 219 -10.44 11.13 -7.99
N ALA A 220 -10.75 11.26 -6.71
CA ALA A 220 -10.78 10.16 -5.76
C ALA A 220 -11.82 9.06 -6.12
N SER A 221 -12.78 9.34 -7.01
CA SER A 221 -13.74 8.34 -7.48
C SER A 221 -13.09 7.19 -8.27
N ILE A 222 -11.85 7.39 -8.73
CA ILE A 222 -11.07 6.34 -9.41
C ILE A 222 -10.72 5.17 -8.46
N HIS A 223 -10.64 5.42 -7.15
CA HIS A 223 -10.35 4.39 -6.15
C HIS A 223 -11.50 3.40 -5.95
N ILE A 224 -12.71 3.79 -6.35
CA ILE A 224 -13.93 3.01 -6.12
C ILE A 224 -13.96 1.80 -7.04
N ASN A 225 -14.15 0.61 -6.47
CA ASN A 225 -14.41 -0.59 -7.25
C ASN A 225 -15.85 -0.57 -7.76
N ARG A 226 -16.03 -0.13 -9.00
CA ARG A 226 -17.35 0.01 -9.63
C ARG A 226 -18.08 -1.31 -9.81
N VAL A 227 -17.37 -2.44 -9.91
CA VAL A 227 -18.00 -3.78 -10.00
C VAL A 227 -18.87 -4.06 -8.77
N THR A 228 -18.45 -3.60 -7.58
CA THR A 228 -19.13 -3.89 -6.31
C THR A 228 -20.01 -2.75 -5.80
N THR A 229 -19.80 -1.52 -6.26
CA THR A 229 -20.44 -0.33 -5.68
C THR A 229 -21.33 0.45 -6.63
N SER A 230 -21.11 0.36 -7.96
CA SER A 230 -21.91 1.13 -8.90
C SER A 230 -23.30 0.51 -9.11
N LEU A 231 -24.30 1.35 -9.05
CA LEU A 231 -25.66 1.00 -9.43
C LEU A 231 -25.84 1.23 -10.93
N TYR A 232 -26.56 0.31 -11.58
CA TYR A 232 -26.93 0.43 -13.00
C TYR A 232 -28.28 -0.22 -13.25
N GLU A 233 -28.95 0.18 -14.35
CA GLU A 233 -30.18 -0.44 -14.81
C GLU A 233 -29.86 -1.71 -15.60
N PRO A 234 -30.16 -2.92 -15.09
CA PRO A 234 -29.72 -4.16 -15.73
C PRO A 234 -30.50 -4.50 -17.00
N ALA A 235 -31.66 -3.86 -17.22
CA ALA A 235 -32.51 -4.11 -18.34
C ALA A 235 -32.74 -5.62 -18.58
N SER A 236 -32.57 -6.12 -19.82
CA SER A 236 -32.83 -7.54 -20.16
C SER A 236 -31.82 -8.52 -19.50
N VAL A 237 -30.73 -8.08 -18.97
CA VAL A 237 -29.75 -8.96 -18.27
C VAL A 237 -30.34 -9.59 -17.01
N ILE A 238 -31.41 -9.00 -16.44
CA ILE A 238 -32.12 -9.59 -15.29
C ILE A 238 -32.98 -10.81 -15.66
N LYS A 239 -33.39 -10.95 -16.93
CA LYS A 239 -34.33 -12.00 -17.36
C LYS A 239 -33.85 -13.42 -17.03
N PRO A 240 -32.60 -13.82 -17.28
CA PRO A 240 -32.11 -15.15 -16.90
C PRO A 240 -32.31 -15.48 -15.41
N PHE A 241 -32.12 -14.49 -14.52
CA PHE A 241 -32.35 -14.67 -13.08
C PHE A 241 -33.81 -14.91 -12.76
N VAL A 242 -34.72 -14.13 -13.38
CA VAL A 242 -36.17 -14.30 -13.22
C VAL A 242 -36.60 -15.68 -13.69
N TYR A 243 -36.14 -16.13 -14.88
CA TYR A 243 -36.46 -17.46 -15.40
C TYR A 243 -35.87 -18.57 -14.52
N ALA A 244 -34.63 -18.42 -14.03
CA ALA A 244 -34.01 -19.39 -13.11
C ALA A 244 -34.84 -19.53 -11.83
N MET A 245 -35.28 -18.41 -11.25
CA MET A 245 -36.14 -18.41 -10.06
C MET A 245 -37.48 -19.11 -10.34
N ALA A 246 -38.14 -18.80 -11.48
CA ALA A 246 -39.41 -19.40 -11.87
C ALA A 246 -39.30 -20.92 -12.11
N LEU A 247 -38.18 -21.39 -12.65
CA LEU A 247 -37.85 -22.81 -12.81
C LEU A 247 -37.68 -23.47 -11.45
N ASN A 248 -36.90 -22.86 -10.54
CA ASN A 248 -36.63 -23.36 -9.21
C ASN A 248 -37.92 -23.49 -8.37
N GLU A 249 -38.83 -22.53 -8.49
CA GLU A 249 -40.15 -22.52 -7.87
C GLU A 249 -41.19 -23.39 -8.58
N ASN A 250 -40.80 -24.14 -9.63
CA ASN A 250 -41.68 -24.98 -10.46
C ASN A 250 -42.87 -24.21 -11.06
N LYS A 251 -42.73 -22.92 -11.32
CA LYS A 251 -43.76 -22.09 -11.95
C LYS A 251 -43.75 -22.19 -13.46
N ILE A 252 -42.61 -22.56 -14.05
CA ILE A 252 -42.42 -22.81 -15.46
C ILE A 252 -41.57 -24.07 -15.65
N LYS A 253 -41.58 -24.59 -16.88
CA LYS A 253 -40.73 -25.69 -17.36
C LYS A 253 -39.91 -25.21 -18.55
N LEU A 254 -38.77 -25.84 -18.82
CA LEU A 254 -37.97 -25.53 -20.02
C LEU A 254 -38.70 -25.76 -21.35
N SER A 255 -39.74 -26.61 -21.32
CA SER A 255 -40.58 -26.91 -22.50
C SER A 255 -41.71 -25.90 -22.72
N ASP A 256 -41.94 -24.98 -21.78
CA ASP A 256 -43.07 -24.06 -21.91
C ASP A 256 -42.81 -23.04 -23.03
N THR A 257 -43.83 -22.74 -23.74
CA THR A 257 -43.84 -21.76 -24.86
C THR A 257 -44.76 -20.61 -24.50
N TYR A 258 -44.46 -19.43 -24.97
CA TYR A 258 -45.33 -18.26 -24.86
C TYR A 258 -45.40 -17.51 -26.19
N TYR A 259 -46.45 -16.79 -26.35
CA TYR A 259 -46.63 -15.88 -27.49
C TYR A 259 -46.08 -14.51 -27.11
N ASN A 260 -45.26 -13.93 -27.99
CA ASN A 260 -44.74 -12.58 -27.85
C ASN A 260 -45.40 -11.67 -28.89
#